data_140c754d2e49e5d1810e9f3c7cd6623c
#
_entry.id   140c754d2e49e5d1810e9f3c7cd6623c
#
_cell.length_a   1.000
_cell.length_b   1.000
_cell.length_c   1.000
_cell.angle_alpha   90.00
_cell.angle_beta   90.00
_cell.angle_gamma   90.00
#
_symmetry.space_group_name_H-M   'P 1'
#
loop_
_entity.id
_entity.type
_entity.pdbx_description
1 polymer ?
#
loop_
_entity_poly.entity_id
_entity_poly.type
_entity_poly.pdbx_seq_one_letter_code
_entity_poly.pdbx_strand_id
1 'polypeptide(L)'
;MGIERENNLNKPFAAYNGDDPYVFVCYAHTDSAIVYADLVHLRDNGVNIWYDEGIPAGTAWRGEIAGAIKGAQKFIFYLSEASLKSSHCLREVDYALNHDLEIIPVYLETCILPTELEFGLNRVQALFRHQDDRFMERLLAALRGNRALAVQRPAAPRRKSRWALLLVLAAVVLAPLIWLQWEKPLDIQRTDARPSAAPSAYDHYLEGLFLMDRWDKDDNLERAIGLFREAAGIDPDFALAYARLAEALRLRYAVTREGNWLEEAAGYANEALQLNPGLAPVQVALGQVQAAQGNIDLAFAAFERALAIDPNDAAANQSIAKIYERQGRLDVAEAAFEKAIALDSDSLLFRDSYANFLFRQGRFDDAAEQWRGVIRLAPDHFGALVNLGSALSELGKLSEAITMYERAIEIRPNYMAYVNLGTANGRAERYSDAVTAFEKALEIDDSDWLAWGNLAYVYSWMGGMDRQALENFDHAIGLAEAARQQKPRDPFVHSDLALYYAKTGRPELALQRLETALILSPESGEILASAAEVYELAGQRDQAVEMARKALEQGFPQQRLQRNPELAALRTDPRMQDRR
;
A
#
# COMPACT_ATOMS: atom_id res chain seq x y z
N MET A 1 -27.94 25.96 -33.68
CA MET A 1 -29.20 25.90 -32.94
C MET A 1 -29.55 24.44 -32.73
N GLY A 2 -29.48 23.97 -31.47
CA GLY A 2 -30.11 22.73 -31.03
C GLY A 2 -29.23 21.51 -31.03
N ILE A 3 -28.53 21.21 -29.94
CA ILE A 3 -28.64 20.02 -29.08
C ILE A 3 -27.78 20.30 -27.83
N GLU A 4 -28.29 21.14 -26.96
CA GLU A 4 -28.03 21.12 -25.54
C GLU A 4 -29.31 20.59 -24.89
N ARG A 5 -29.24 19.45 -24.27
CA ARG A 5 -30.14 18.81 -23.30
C ARG A 5 -29.75 17.33 -23.25
N GLU A 6 -29.47 16.73 -22.15
CA GLU A 6 -29.99 16.64 -20.79
C GLU A 6 -29.18 15.57 -20.09
N ASN A 7 -28.49 15.88 -19.04
CA ASN A 7 -28.22 14.96 -17.92
C ASN A 7 -27.97 15.76 -16.64
N ASN A 8 -28.81 16.79 -16.39
CA ASN A 8 -29.01 17.33 -15.06
C ASN A 8 -30.29 16.69 -14.52
N LEU A 9 -30.20 15.55 -13.85
CA LEU A 9 -31.19 15.20 -12.82
C LEU A 9 -31.11 16.34 -11.82
N ASN A 10 -32.11 17.23 -11.83
CA ASN A 10 -32.17 18.39 -10.95
C ASN A 10 -32.00 17.92 -9.51
N LYS A 11 -30.86 18.23 -8.92
CA LYS A 11 -30.60 18.02 -7.50
C LYS A 11 -31.73 18.64 -6.70
N PRO A 12 -32.27 17.95 -5.67
CA PRO A 12 -33.47 18.42 -5.00
C PRO A 12 -33.25 19.70 -4.19
N PHE A 13 -32.03 19.92 -3.65
CA PHE A 13 -31.62 21.09 -2.88
C PHE A 13 -30.10 21.03 -2.61
N ALA A 14 -29.50 22.11 -2.14
CA ALA A 14 -28.08 22.16 -1.74
C ALA A 14 -27.85 21.37 -0.41
N ALA A 15 -26.71 20.64 -0.29
CA ALA A 15 -26.32 19.98 0.95
C ALA A 15 -26.20 20.99 2.09
N TYR A 16 -26.50 20.55 3.30
CA TYR A 16 -26.47 21.41 4.48
C TYR A 16 -25.02 21.77 4.87
N ASN A 17 -24.75 23.06 5.04
CA ASN A 17 -23.43 23.60 5.37
C ASN A 17 -23.47 24.49 6.66
N GLY A 18 -24.43 24.28 7.56
CA GLY A 18 -24.53 25.04 8.80
C GLY A 18 -23.93 24.30 10.01
N ASP A 19 -23.97 24.98 11.17
CA ASP A 19 -23.44 24.44 12.43
C ASP A 19 -24.43 23.56 13.23
N ASP A 20 -25.70 23.46 12.80
CA ASP A 20 -26.67 22.63 13.46
C ASP A 20 -26.46 21.14 13.14
N PRO A 21 -26.92 20.22 14.03
CA PRO A 21 -26.83 18.78 13.77
C PRO A 21 -27.47 18.37 12.45
N TYR A 22 -26.80 17.52 11.69
CA TYR A 22 -27.25 17.01 10.39
C TYR A 22 -27.06 15.51 10.26
N VAL A 23 -27.66 14.94 9.21
CA VAL A 23 -27.57 13.53 8.86
C VAL A 23 -26.77 13.40 7.56
N PHE A 24 -25.80 12.51 7.54
CA PHE A 24 -25.09 12.14 6.32
C PHE A 24 -25.84 11.04 5.56
N VAL A 25 -25.94 11.16 4.24
CA VAL A 25 -26.67 10.20 3.40
C VAL A 25 -25.74 9.64 2.32
N CYS A 26 -25.49 8.33 2.39
CA CYS A 26 -24.72 7.55 1.44
C CYS A 26 -25.64 6.71 0.55
N TYR A 27 -25.43 6.77 -0.76
CA TYR A 27 -26.21 6.04 -1.77
C TYR A 27 -25.44 5.93 -3.08
N ALA A 28 -25.76 4.95 -3.92
CA ALA A 28 -25.21 4.89 -5.27
C ALA A 28 -25.92 5.91 -6.19
N HIS A 29 -25.18 6.61 -7.04
CA HIS A 29 -25.74 7.63 -7.94
C HIS A 29 -26.85 7.09 -8.86
N THR A 30 -26.81 5.81 -9.20
CA THR A 30 -27.88 5.13 -9.97
C THR A 30 -29.21 5.10 -9.23
N ASP A 31 -29.19 5.21 -7.89
CA ASP A 31 -30.37 5.20 -7.03
C ASP A 31 -30.93 6.61 -6.76
N SER A 32 -30.29 7.65 -7.28
CA SER A 32 -30.59 9.06 -7.01
C SER A 32 -32.07 9.42 -7.20
N ALA A 33 -32.74 8.89 -8.21
CA ALA A 33 -34.14 9.18 -8.49
C ALA A 33 -35.07 8.75 -7.33
N ILE A 34 -34.74 7.64 -6.66
CA ILE A 34 -35.50 7.12 -5.52
C ILE A 34 -35.08 7.88 -4.26
N VAL A 35 -33.80 8.04 -4.04
CA VAL A 35 -33.22 8.67 -2.84
C VAL A 35 -33.61 10.14 -2.77
N TYR A 36 -33.56 10.89 -3.86
CA TYR A 36 -33.93 12.31 -3.89
C TYR A 36 -35.37 12.58 -3.44
N ALA A 37 -36.29 11.68 -3.77
CA ALA A 37 -37.67 11.79 -3.26
C ALA A 37 -37.72 11.69 -1.74
N ASP A 38 -36.93 10.80 -1.13
CA ASP A 38 -36.84 10.63 0.30
C ASP A 38 -36.15 11.83 0.97
N LEU A 39 -35.04 12.35 0.35
CA LEU A 39 -34.35 13.53 0.86
C LEU A 39 -35.23 14.77 0.92
N VAL A 40 -36.06 15.01 -0.11
CA VAL A 40 -37.05 16.11 -0.10
C VAL A 40 -37.97 15.96 1.07
N HIS A 41 -38.53 14.76 1.29
CA HIS A 41 -39.45 14.50 2.38
C HIS A 41 -38.81 14.68 3.76
N LEU A 42 -37.56 14.23 3.95
CA LEU A 42 -36.81 14.41 5.18
C LEU A 42 -36.54 15.90 5.47
N ARG A 43 -36.10 16.67 4.47
CA ARG A 43 -35.87 18.11 4.58
C ARG A 43 -37.16 18.86 4.95
N ASP A 44 -38.28 18.53 4.29
CA ASP A 44 -39.58 19.18 4.53
C ASP A 44 -40.11 18.86 5.94
N ASN A 45 -39.56 17.81 6.60
CA ASN A 45 -39.82 17.47 8.01
C ASN A 45 -38.73 18.00 8.97
N GLY A 46 -37.90 18.93 8.52
CA GLY A 46 -36.91 19.66 9.34
C GLY A 46 -35.63 18.89 9.65
N VAL A 47 -35.26 17.92 8.82
CA VAL A 47 -33.98 17.22 8.92
C VAL A 47 -32.94 17.96 8.10
N ASN A 48 -31.82 18.36 8.70
CA ASN A 48 -30.66 18.86 7.98
C ASN A 48 -29.94 17.68 7.35
N ILE A 49 -29.65 17.75 6.06
CA ILE A 49 -29.11 16.63 5.29
C ILE A 49 -27.85 17.05 4.57
N TRP A 50 -26.78 16.30 4.79
CA TRP A 50 -25.60 16.33 3.97
C TRP A 50 -25.57 15.10 3.05
N TYR A 51 -25.42 15.30 1.78
CA TYR A 51 -25.30 14.23 0.78
C TYR A 51 -24.38 14.70 -0.34
N ASP A 52 -23.76 13.75 -1.06
CA ASP A 52 -22.87 14.10 -2.16
C ASP A 52 -23.65 14.71 -3.34
N GLU A 53 -23.50 16.03 -3.48
CA GLU A 53 -24.08 16.80 -4.59
C GLU A 53 -23.21 16.87 -5.83
N GLY A 54 -22.06 16.19 -5.84
CA GLY A 54 -20.97 16.50 -6.72
C GLY A 54 -20.27 17.76 -6.21
N ILE A 55 -19.30 17.59 -5.35
CA ILE A 55 -18.48 18.66 -4.78
C ILE A 55 -17.84 19.45 -5.90
N PRO A 56 -17.86 20.80 -5.89
CA PRO A 56 -17.26 21.61 -6.96
C PRO A 56 -15.81 21.19 -7.20
N ALA A 57 -15.41 21.10 -8.46
CA ALA A 57 -14.03 20.86 -8.84
C ALA A 57 -13.13 21.86 -8.10
N GLY A 58 -12.26 21.36 -7.21
CA GLY A 58 -11.32 22.21 -6.48
C GLY A 58 -11.31 22.09 -4.96
N THR A 59 -12.24 21.34 -4.36
CA THR A 59 -12.22 21.11 -2.91
C THR A 59 -11.47 19.80 -2.58
N ALA A 60 -10.85 19.73 -1.38
CA ALA A 60 -10.16 18.54 -0.87
C ALA A 60 -11.21 17.48 -0.49
N TRP A 61 -11.73 16.80 -1.48
CA TRP A 61 -12.92 15.94 -1.46
C TRP A 61 -12.91 14.90 -0.33
N ARG A 62 -11.76 14.23 -0.07
CA ARG A 62 -11.64 13.26 1.04
C ARG A 62 -11.76 13.92 2.40
N GLY A 63 -11.19 15.10 2.58
CA GLY A 63 -11.27 15.86 3.82
C GLY A 63 -12.67 16.38 4.09
N GLU A 64 -13.40 16.78 3.05
CA GLU A 64 -14.74 17.35 3.17
C GLU A 64 -15.78 16.26 3.48
N ILE A 65 -15.73 15.12 2.78
CA ILE A 65 -16.60 13.96 3.09
C ILE A 65 -16.24 13.35 4.44
N ALA A 66 -14.98 13.12 4.73
CA ALA A 66 -14.56 12.61 6.03
C ALA A 66 -14.95 13.57 7.15
N GLY A 67 -14.78 14.88 6.93
CA GLY A 67 -15.26 15.93 7.83
C GLY A 67 -16.79 15.91 7.99
N ALA A 68 -17.52 15.76 6.88
CA ALA A 68 -18.97 15.69 6.88
C ALA A 68 -19.48 14.41 7.55
N ILE A 69 -18.87 13.25 7.34
CA ILE A 69 -19.22 12.01 8.06
C ILE A 69 -18.95 12.18 9.55
N LYS A 70 -17.76 12.67 9.93
CA LYS A 70 -17.35 12.86 11.33
C LYS A 70 -18.22 13.89 12.07
N GLY A 71 -18.69 14.92 11.37
CA GLY A 71 -19.57 15.97 11.93
C GLY A 71 -21.04 15.57 11.95
N ALA A 72 -21.43 14.50 11.27
CA ALA A 72 -22.81 14.05 11.21
C ALA A 72 -23.27 13.46 12.54
N GLN A 73 -24.55 13.68 12.88
CA GLN A 73 -25.16 13.06 14.05
C GLN A 73 -25.57 11.59 13.79
N LYS A 74 -25.95 11.28 12.56
CA LYS A 74 -26.33 9.94 12.11
C LYS A 74 -25.96 9.76 10.64
N PHE A 75 -25.88 8.49 10.22
CA PHE A 75 -25.53 8.09 8.87
C PHE A 75 -26.66 7.23 8.28
N ILE A 76 -27.24 7.62 7.16
CA ILE A 76 -28.19 6.80 6.42
C ILE A 76 -27.45 6.12 5.28
N PHE A 77 -27.52 4.81 5.20
CA PHE A 77 -26.97 4.04 4.10
C PHE A 77 -28.09 3.39 3.29
N TYR A 78 -28.30 3.88 2.05
CA TYR A 78 -29.23 3.27 1.12
C TYR A 78 -28.59 2.06 0.44
N LEU A 79 -29.14 0.88 0.72
CA LEU A 79 -28.63 -0.42 0.30
C LEU A 79 -29.33 -0.90 -0.98
N SER A 80 -28.53 -1.09 -2.02
CA SER A 80 -28.90 -1.69 -3.30
C SER A 80 -27.73 -2.55 -3.82
N GLU A 81 -27.93 -3.34 -4.86
CA GLU A 81 -26.80 -4.00 -5.54
C GLU A 81 -25.77 -2.98 -6.06
N ALA A 82 -26.21 -1.81 -6.47
CA ALA A 82 -25.35 -0.74 -6.96
C ALA A 82 -24.49 -0.15 -5.83
N SER A 83 -25.08 0.17 -4.68
CA SER A 83 -24.33 0.72 -3.54
C SER A 83 -23.35 -0.30 -2.94
N LEU A 84 -23.69 -1.59 -2.93
CA LEU A 84 -22.80 -2.66 -2.49
C LEU A 84 -21.65 -2.97 -3.47
N LYS A 85 -21.77 -2.58 -4.72
CA LYS A 85 -20.69 -2.62 -5.72
C LYS A 85 -19.89 -1.32 -5.78
N SER A 86 -20.40 -0.25 -5.17
CA SER A 86 -19.74 1.06 -5.13
C SER A 86 -18.65 1.08 -4.06
N SER A 87 -17.40 1.11 -4.48
CA SER A 87 -16.26 1.26 -3.57
C SER A 87 -16.30 2.56 -2.77
N HIS A 88 -17.00 3.58 -3.28
CA HIS A 88 -17.25 4.85 -2.60
C HIS A 88 -18.19 4.66 -1.42
N CYS A 89 -19.37 4.10 -1.66
CA CYS A 89 -20.34 3.83 -0.58
C CYS A 89 -19.75 2.92 0.49
N LEU A 90 -19.00 1.88 0.10
CA LEU A 90 -18.38 0.95 1.04
C LEU A 90 -17.36 1.64 1.95
N ARG A 91 -16.55 2.59 1.42
CA ARG A 91 -15.60 3.37 2.24
C ARG A 91 -16.27 4.35 3.17
N GLU A 92 -17.33 5.03 2.72
CA GLU A 92 -18.09 5.94 3.57
C GLU A 92 -18.70 5.20 4.74
N VAL A 93 -19.26 4.01 4.49
CA VAL A 93 -19.84 3.14 5.51
C VAL A 93 -18.76 2.63 6.47
N ASP A 94 -17.63 2.17 5.95
CA ASP A 94 -16.50 1.71 6.77
C ASP A 94 -15.96 2.85 7.64
N TYR A 95 -15.81 4.05 7.06
CA TYR A 95 -15.38 5.23 7.80
C TYR A 95 -16.40 5.60 8.90
N ALA A 96 -17.70 5.53 8.63
CA ALA A 96 -18.74 5.78 9.62
C ALA A 96 -18.74 4.74 10.75
N LEU A 97 -18.52 3.45 10.43
CA LEU A 97 -18.38 2.36 11.41
C LEU A 97 -17.16 2.55 12.31
N ASN A 98 -16.02 2.95 11.73
CA ASN A 98 -14.77 3.18 12.48
C ASN A 98 -14.81 4.42 13.39
N HIS A 99 -15.80 5.31 13.18
CA HIS A 99 -16.02 6.49 14.04
C HIS A 99 -17.25 6.35 14.97
N ASP A 100 -17.72 5.11 15.19
CA ASP A 100 -18.87 4.81 16.06
C ASP A 100 -20.14 5.58 15.70
N LEU A 101 -20.31 5.99 14.44
CA LEU A 101 -21.48 6.72 14.00
C LEU A 101 -22.70 5.79 13.92
N GLU A 102 -23.85 6.25 14.42
CA GLU A 102 -25.09 5.47 14.34
C GLU A 102 -25.57 5.38 12.88
N ILE A 103 -25.40 4.19 12.27
CA ILE A 103 -25.79 3.92 10.89
C ILE A 103 -27.24 3.42 10.85
N ILE A 104 -28.05 3.96 9.94
CA ILE A 104 -29.42 3.51 9.64
C ILE A 104 -29.42 2.89 8.25
N PRO A 105 -29.35 1.54 8.14
CA PRO A 105 -29.41 0.87 6.84
C PRO A 105 -30.84 0.89 6.29
N VAL A 106 -30.99 1.38 5.06
CA VAL A 106 -32.25 1.49 4.32
C VAL A 106 -32.18 0.64 3.07
N TYR A 107 -32.84 -0.50 3.02
CA TYR A 107 -32.89 -1.38 1.88
C TYR A 107 -33.82 -0.85 0.80
N LEU A 108 -33.30 -0.51 -0.36
CA LEU A 108 -34.06 -0.18 -1.56
C LEU A 108 -34.60 -1.45 -2.25
N GLU A 109 -33.86 -2.54 -2.13
CA GLU A 109 -34.15 -3.84 -2.69
C GLU A 109 -33.58 -4.96 -1.79
N THR A 110 -33.92 -6.21 -2.08
CA THR A 110 -33.35 -7.36 -1.36
C THR A 110 -31.95 -7.64 -1.90
N CYS A 111 -30.93 -7.37 -1.12
CA CYS A 111 -29.53 -7.62 -1.46
C CYS A 111 -28.82 -8.43 -0.36
N ILE A 112 -27.74 -9.13 -0.73
CA ILE A 112 -26.92 -9.91 0.21
C ILE A 112 -25.75 -9.03 0.64
N LEU A 113 -25.61 -8.81 1.95
CA LEU A 113 -24.50 -8.03 2.50
C LEU A 113 -23.17 -8.80 2.35
N PRO A 114 -22.07 -8.14 1.96
CA PRO A 114 -20.73 -8.68 2.13
C PRO A 114 -20.44 -8.99 3.60
N THR A 115 -19.64 -10.04 3.84
CA THR A 115 -19.34 -10.52 5.21
C THR A 115 -18.76 -9.43 6.11
N GLU A 116 -17.98 -8.52 5.54
CA GLU A 116 -17.35 -7.39 6.23
C GLU A 116 -18.40 -6.40 6.77
N LEU A 117 -19.45 -6.14 6.01
CA LEU A 117 -20.56 -5.25 6.43
C LEU A 117 -21.58 -5.96 7.31
N GLU A 118 -21.72 -7.27 7.16
CA GLU A 118 -22.68 -8.07 7.93
C GLU A 118 -22.40 -7.96 9.43
N PHE A 119 -21.13 -7.97 9.84
CA PHE A 119 -20.74 -7.85 11.25
C PHE A 119 -21.04 -6.47 11.85
N GLY A 120 -20.89 -5.39 11.08
CA GLY A 120 -21.15 -4.01 11.51
C GLY A 120 -22.63 -3.65 11.50
N LEU A 121 -23.38 -4.06 10.47
CA LEU A 121 -24.77 -3.66 10.24
C LEU A 121 -25.79 -4.61 10.87
N ASN A 122 -25.48 -5.87 11.18
CA ASN A 122 -26.40 -6.82 11.83
C ASN A 122 -26.83 -6.43 13.25
N ARG A 123 -26.15 -5.47 13.88
CA ARG A 123 -26.51 -4.94 15.21
C ARG A 123 -27.49 -3.78 15.14
N VAL A 124 -27.79 -3.28 13.95
CA VAL A 124 -28.60 -2.09 13.73
C VAL A 124 -29.94 -2.48 13.11
N GLN A 125 -30.99 -1.76 13.48
CA GLN A 125 -32.30 -2.01 12.93
C GLN A 125 -32.41 -1.49 11.50
N ALA A 126 -32.55 -2.40 10.54
CA ALA A 126 -32.71 -2.07 9.14
C ALA A 126 -34.14 -1.66 8.80
N LEU A 127 -34.28 -0.73 7.85
CA LEU A 127 -35.56 -0.31 7.29
C LEU A 127 -35.66 -0.82 5.84
N PHE A 128 -36.85 -1.26 5.44
CA PHE A 128 -37.11 -1.82 4.11
C PHE A 128 -38.07 -0.91 3.34
N ARG A 129 -37.56 -0.05 2.48
CA ARG A 129 -38.32 0.95 1.75
C ARG A 129 -39.39 0.33 0.85
N HIS A 130 -39.08 -0.78 0.21
CA HIS A 130 -39.94 -1.47 -0.75
C HIS A 130 -41.03 -2.36 -0.11
N GLN A 131 -41.02 -2.57 1.23
CA GLN A 131 -41.89 -3.48 1.94
C GLN A 131 -42.73 -2.81 3.05
N ASP A 132 -42.54 -1.52 3.30
CA ASP A 132 -43.12 -0.84 4.43
C ASP A 132 -43.86 0.44 4.01
N ASP A 133 -45.16 0.39 4.02
CA ASP A 133 -46.03 1.54 3.68
C ASP A 133 -45.83 2.74 4.62
N ARG A 134 -45.27 2.52 5.82
CA ARG A 134 -44.89 3.56 6.79
C ARG A 134 -43.41 3.79 6.92
N PHE A 135 -42.66 3.47 5.87
CA PHE A 135 -41.22 3.59 5.86
C PHE A 135 -40.75 4.98 6.30
N MET A 136 -41.31 6.04 5.74
CA MET A 136 -40.88 7.41 6.02
C MET A 136 -41.14 7.84 7.46
N GLU A 137 -42.28 7.43 8.04
CA GLU A 137 -42.59 7.67 9.46
C GLU A 137 -41.56 7.00 10.37
N ARG A 138 -41.14 5.77 10.02
CA ARG A 138 -40.15 5.01 10.79
C ARG A 138 -38.75 5.58 10.63
N LEU A 139 -38.38 6.03 9.43
CA LEU A 139 -37.11 6.68 9.20
C LEU A 139 -36.99 7.98 10.00
N LEU A 140 -38.03 8.83 9.98
CA LEU A 140 -38.10 10.04 10.80
C LEU A 140 -38.05 9.73 12.32
N ALA A 141 -38.72 8.67 12.77
CA ALA A 141 -38.65 8.24 14.16
C ALA A 141 -37.27 7.75 14.57
N ALA A 142 -36.57 6.99 13.70
CA ALA A 142 -35.20 6.54 13.92
C ALA A 142 -34.24 7.72 13.99
N LEU A 143 -34.40 8.72 13.12
CA LEU A 143 -33.57 9.94 13.11
C LEU A 143 -33.78 10.77 14.39
N ARG A 144 -34.98 10.84 14.92
CA ARG A 144 -35.34 11.58 16.16
C ARG A 144 -35.05 10.82 17.45
N GLY A 145 -34.46 9.62 17.38
CA GLY A 145 -34.09 8.81 18.54
C GLY A 145 -35.28 8.17 19.27
N ASN A 146 -36.47 8.12 18.67
CA ASN A 146 -37.69 7.60 19.26
C ASN A 146 -37.78 6.07 19.10
N ARG A 147 -37.12 5.32 19.99
CA ARG A 147 -37.02 3.84 19.97
C ARG A 147 -38.36 3.09 20.08
N ALA A 148 -39.42 3.73 20.52
CA ALA A 148 -40.72 3.08 20.79
C ALA A 148 -41.51 2.71 19.53
N LEU A 149 -41.29 3.38 18.38
CA LEU A 149 -41.94 3.09 17.10
C LEU A 149 -41.14 2.15 16.19
N ALA A 150 -39.93 1.85 16.56
CA ALA A 150 -38.99 1.07 15.76
C ALA A 150 -39.07 -0.46 15.99
N VAL A 151 -39.84 -0.96 16.95
CA VAL A 151 -39.86 -2.37 17.33
C VAL A 151 -41.17 -3.05 16.98
N GLN A 152 -41.23 -3.68 15.79
CA GLN A 152 -41.94 -4.95 15.62
C GLN A 152 -41.03 -5.90 14.80
N ARG A 153 -40.39 -6.84 15.50
CA ARG A 153 -39.82 -8.02 14.86
C ARG A 153 -40.97 -8.79 14.20
N PRO A 154 -40.87 -9.21 12.92
CA PRO A 154 -41.74 -10.24 12.43
C PRO A 154 -41.52 -11.48 13.28
N ALA A 155 -42.55 -12.00 13.90
CA ALA A 155 -42.51 -13.20 14.72
C ALA A 155 -42.04 -14.36 13.86
N ALA A 156 -40.88 -14.93 14.20
CA ALA A 156 -40.41 -16.16 13.58
C ALA A 156 -41.50 -17.25 13.72
N PRO A 157 -41.94 -17.93 12.65
CA PRO A 157 -42.95 -18.95 12.74
C PRO A 157 -42.41 -20.09 13.63
N ARG A 158 -43.10 -20.34 14.75
CA ARG A 158 -42.86 -21.50 15.61
C ARG A 158 -43.12 -22.76 14.79
N ARG A 159 -42.07 -23.41 14.33
CA ARG A 159 -42.06 -24.69 13.62
C ARG A 159 -42.57 -25.80 14.58
N LYS A 160 -43.82 -26.18 14.48
CA LYS A 160 -44.29 -27.45 15.04
C LYS A 160 -43.75 -28.56 14.17
N SER A 161 -42.87 -29.31 14.73
CA SER A 161 -42.15 -30.47 14.17
C SER A 161 -43.09 -31.67 13.94
N ARG A 162 -43.91 -31.67 12.88
CA ARG A 162 -44.63 -32.87 12.43
C ARG A 162 -44.75 -33.03 10.91
N TRP A 163 -44.26 -32.06 10.13
CA TRP A 163 -44.33 -32.10 8.65
C TRP A 163 -43.01 -32.47 7.94
N ALA A 164 -41.92 -32.64 8.67
CA ALA A 164 -40.60 -32.93 8.07
C ALA A 164 -40.55 -34.36 7.44
N LEU A 165 -41.36 -35.29 7.93
CA LEU A 165 -41.36 -36.67 7.39
C LEU A 165 -42.20 -36.83 6.11
N LEU A 166 -43.19 -35.96 5.88
CA LEU A 166 -44.05 -36.00 4.69
C LEU A 166 -43.39 -35.26 3.49
N LEU A 167 -42.51 -34.29 3.73
CA LEU A 167 -41.79 -33.58 2.66
C LEU A 167 -40.68 -34.41 2.04
N VAL A 168 -40.03 -35.31 2.78
CA VAL A 168 -39.01 -36.19 2.24
C VAL A 168 -39.61 -37.23 1.30
N LEU A 169 -40.81 -37.76 1.61
CA LEU A 169 -41.49 -38.73 0.74
C LEU A 169 -42.06 -38.08 -0.53
N ALA A 170 -42.49 -36.81 -0.47
CA ALA A 170 -42.96 -36.07 -1.63
C ALA A 170 -41.79 -35.70 -2.59
N ALA A 171 -40.60 -35.41 -2.07
CA ALA A 171 -39.43 -35.06 -2.87
C ALA A 171 -38.91 -36.24 -3.70
N VAL A 172 -39.02 -37.48 -3.19
CA VAL A 172 -38.55 -38.71 -3.89
C VAL A 172 -39.47 -39.10 -5.06
N VAL A 173 -40.76 -38.74 -5.00
CA VAL A 173 -41.75 -39.07 -6.03
C VAL A 173 -41.88 -37.96 -7.10
N LEU A 174 -41.63 -36.68 -6.74
CA LEU A 174 -41.81 -35.55 -7.65
C LEU A 174 -40.52 -35.16 -8.40
N ALA A 175 -39.35 -35.51 -7.91
CA ALA A 175 -38.09 -35.19 -8.58
C ALA A 175 -37.95 -35.74 -10.00
N PRO A 176 -38.36 -37.00 -10.30
CA PRO A 176 -38.29 -37.50 -11.68
C PRO A 176 -39.32 -36.87 -12.61
N LEU A 177 -40.48 -36.41 -12.09
CA LEU A 177 -41.54 -35.79 -12.91
C LEU A 177 -41.21 -34.33 -13.27
N ILE A 178 -40.45 -33.66 -12.43
CA ILE A 178 -39.97 -32.28 -12.68
C ILE A 178 -38.82 -32.31 -13.68
N TRP A 179 -37.95 -33.37 -13.66
CA TRP A 179 -36.86 -33.51 -14.59
C TRP A 179 -37.31 -33.76 -16.06
N LEU A 180 -38.48 -34.42 -16.25
CA LEU A 180 -39.04 -34.67 -17.59
C LEU A 180 -39.76 -33.44 -18.20
N GLN A 181 -40.00 -32.37 -17.46
CA GLN A 181 -40.62 -31.13 -17.98
C GLN A 181 -39.61 -29.98 -18.22
N TRP A 182 -38.33 -30.19 -17.99
CA TRP A 182 -37.31 -29.10 -18.08
C TRP A 182 -36.65 -28.99 -19.46
N GLU A 183 -37.17 -29.63 -20.49
CA GLU A 183 -36.67 -29.52 -21.87
C GLU A 183 -37.42 -28.50 -22.73
N LYS A 184 -38.12 -27.54 -22.14
CA LYS A 184 -38.53 -26.35 -22.91
C LYS A 184 -37.77 -25.15 -22.42
N PRO A 185 -36.94 -24.47 -23.28
CA PRO A 185 -36.36 -23.20 -22.91
C PRO A 185 -37.52 -22.22 -22.64
N LEU A 186 -37.58 -21.74 -21.41
CA LEU A 186 -38.37 -20.57 -21.06
C LEU A 186 -37.77 -19.39 -21.85
N ASP A 187 -38.52 -18.95 -22.86
CA ASP A 187 -38.25 -17.70 -23.57
C ASP A 187 -38.54 -16.55 -22.59
N ILE A 188 -37.56 -16.32 -21.71
CA ILE A 188 -37.53 -15.11 -20.89
C ILE A 188 -37.23 -13.99 -21.88
N GLN A 189 -38.27 -13.34 -22.35
CA GLN A 189 -38.13 -12.01 -22.95
C GLN A 189 -37.34 -11.19 -21.93
N ARG A 190 -36.05 -10.98 -22.24
CA ARG A 190 -35.24 -9.96 -21.59
C ARG A 190 -36.01 -8.67 -21.79
N THR A 191 -36.74 -8.24 -20.78
CA THR A 191 -37.11 -6.83 -20.68
C THR A 191 -35.76 -6.10 -20.72
N ASP A 192 -35.60 -5.31 -21.76
CA ASP A 192 -34.45 -4.48 -22.01
C ASP A 192 -34.08 -3.76 -20.71
N ALA A 193 -33.04 -4.26 -20.04
CA ALA A 193 -32.32 -3.49 -19.07
C ALA A 193 -31.86 -2.26 -19.86
N ARG A 194 -32.34 -1.08 -19.53
CA ARG A 194 -31.82 0.16 -20.07
C ARG A 194 -30.31 0.07 -19.91
N PRO A 195 -29.53 0.35 -20.96
CA PRO A 195 -28.10 0.37 -20.82
C PRO A 195 -27.78 1.31 -19.65
N SER A 196 -27.02 0.83 -18.68
CA SER A 196 -26.51 1.68 -17.62
C SER A 196 -25.85 2.88 -18.31
N ALA A 197 -26.14 4.10 -17.85
CA ALA A 197 -25.47 5.28 -18.38
C ALA A 197 -23.96 4.99 -18.38
N ALA A 198 -23.25 5.36 -19.45
CA ALA A 198 -21.80 5.20 -19.51
C ALA A 198 -21.17 5.89 -18.28
N PRO A 199 -20.14 5.30 -17.64
CA PRO A 199 -19.49 5.91 -16.51
C PRO A 199 -19.05 7.34 -16.81
N SER A 200 -19.19 8.26 -15.84
CA SER A 200 -18.72 9.64 -16.00
C SER A 200 -17.18 9.72 -15.83
N ALA A 201 -16.58 10.82 -16.26
CA ALA A 201 -15.16 11.09 -16.00
C ALA A 201 -14.79 10.95 -14.51
N TYR A 202 -15.71 11.36 -13.65
CA TYR A 202 -15.55 11.30 -12.21
C TYR A 202 -15.62 9.87 -11.67
N ASP A 203 -16.47 8.99 -12.21
CA ASP A 203 -16.53 7.59 -11.80
C ASP A 203 -15.21 6.86 -12.11
N HIS A 204 -14.65 7.06 -13.31
CA HIS A 204 -13.33 6.54 -13.68
C HIS A 204 -12.22 7.08 -12.79
N TYR A 205 -12.26 8.36 -12.47
CA TYR A 205 -11.31 9.00 -11.53
C TYR A 205 -11.35 8.34 -10.15
N LEU A 206 -12.55 8.11 -9.58
CA LEU A 206 -12.72 7.48 -8.28
C LEU A 206 -12.26 6.02 -8.26
N GLU A 207 -12.62 5.24 -9.28
CA GLU A 207 -12.15 3.86 -9.40
C GLU A 207 -10.62 3.83 -9.54
N GLY A 208 -10.03 4.76 -10.30
CA GLY A 208 -8.59 4.92 -10.40
C GLY A 208 -7.92 5.19 -9.05
N LEU A 209 -8.50 6.07 -8.23
CA LEU A 209 -7.99 6.34 -6.86
C LEU A 209 -8.04 5.08 -5.99
N PHE A 210 -9.11 4.31 -6.07
CA PHE A 210 -9.24 3.06 -5.33
C PHE A 210 -8.12 2.06 -5.67
N LEU A 211 -7.83 1.90 -6.94
CA LEU A 211 -6.76 1.02 -7.38
C LEU A 211 -5.38 1.54 -6.95
N MET A 212 -5.20 2.86 -6.89
CA MET A 212 -3.96 3.48 -6.42
C MET A 212 -3.68 3.24 -4.93
N ASP A 213 -4.68 3.05 -4.09
CA ASP A 213 -4.47 2.70 -2.68
C ASP A 213 -3.79 1.32 -2.52
N ARG A 214 -4.00 0.41 -3.47
CA ARG A 214 -3.39 -0.92 -3.54
C ARG A 214 -2.66 -1.14 -4.87
N TRP A 215 -1.90 -0.12 -5.29
CA TRP A 215 -1.08 -0.17 -6.51
C TRP A 215 -0.08 -1.35 -6.53
N ASP A 216 0.22 -1.90 -5.36
CA ASP A 216 1.11 -3.04 -5.14
C ASP A 216 0.53 -4.38 -5.62
N LYS A 217 -0.78 -4.43 -5.89
CA LYS A 217 -1.47 -5.64 -6.34
C LYS A 217 -1.60 -5.70 -7.85
N ASP A 218 -1.25 -6.88 -8.37
CA ASP A 218 -1.47 -7.30 -9.75
C ASP A 218 -1.40 -6.14 -10.78
N ASP A 219 -2.48 -5.95 -11.55
CA ASP A 219 -2.58 -4.92 -12.58
C ASP A 219 -3.19 -3.60 -12.08
N ASN A 220 -3.28 -3.38 -10.77
CA ASN A 220 -3.98 -2.20 -10.22
C ASN A 220 -3.38 -0.89 -10.72
N LEU A 221 -2.06 -0.77 -10.77
CA LEU A 221 -1.39 0.42 -11.28
C LEU A 221 -1.73 0.69 -12.76
N GLU A 222 -1.72 -0.36 -13.59
CA GLU A 222 -2.02 -0.26 -15.01
C GLU A 222 -3.49 0.11 -15.25
N ARG A 223 -4.39 -0.51 -14.50
CA ARG A 223 -5.81 -0.21 -14.54
C ARG A 223 -6.09 1.22 -14.09
N ALA A 224 -5.43 1.68 -13.01
CA ALA A 224 -5.55 3.06 -12.55
C ALA A 224 -5.10 4.07 -13.62
N ILE A 225 -3.97 3.80 -14.29
CA ILE A 225 -3.49 4.61 -15.42
C ILE A 225 -4.54 4.66 -16.53
N GLY A 226 -5.14 3.51 -16.89
CA GLY A 226 -6.22 3.44 -17.89
C GLY A 226 -7.41 4.29 -17.49
N LEU A 227 -7.90 4.14 -16.27
CA LEU A 227 -9.06 4.87 -15.75
C LEU A 227 -8.84 6.39 -15.69
N PHE A 228 -7.65 6.84 -15.25
CA PHE A 228 -7.35 8.28 -15.27
C PHE A 228 -7.24 8.84 -16.69
N ARG A 229 -6.74 8.06 -17.66
CA ARG A 229 -6.76 8.45 -19.08
C ARG A 229 -8.18 8.56 -19.62
N GLU A 230 -9.05 7.60 -19.30
CA GLU A 230 -10.46 7.64 -19.68
C GLU A 230 -11.16 8.84 -19.05
N ALA A 231 -10.93 9.11 -17.76
CA ALA A 231 -11.45 10.30 -17.09
C ALA A 231 -11.04 11.60 -17.79
N ALA A 232 -9.75 11.77 -18.10
CA ALA A 232 -9.22 12.91 -18.82
C ALA A 232 -9.76 13.00 -20.29
N GLY A 233 -10.01 11.85 -20.92
CA GLY A 233 -10.59 11.79 -22.27
C GLY A 233 -12.08 12.16 -22.32
N ILE A 234 -12.84 11.83 -21.27
CA ILE A 234 -14.26 12.18 -21.14
C ILE A 234 -14.42 13.67 -20.78
N ASP A 235 -13.60 14.16 -19.85
CA ASP A 235 -13.59 15.56 -19.42
C ASP A 235 -12.17 16.15 -19.57
N PRO A 236 -11.87 16.81 -20.70
CA PRO A 236 -10.56 17.42 -20.94
C PRO A 236 -10.18 18.57 -19.99
N ASP A 237 -11.12 19.14 -19.26
CA ASP A 237 -10.88 20.19 -18.28
C ASP A 237 -10.68 19.64 -16.85
N PHE A 238 -10.68 18.31 -16.67
CA PHE A 238 -10.57 17.65 -15.37
C PHE A 238 -9.11 17.61 -14.85
N ALA A 239 -8.62 18.72 -14.33
CA ALA A 239 -7.24 18.87 -13.84
C ALA A 239 -6.79 17.78 -12.86
N LEU A 240 -7.69 17.29 -11.98
CA LEU A 240 -7.36 16.24 -11.03
C LEU A 240 -7.10 14.88 -11.69
N ALA A 241 -7.80 14.55 -12.78
CA ALA A 241 -7.54 13.32 -13.53
C ALA A 241 -6.14 13.34 -14.15
N TYR A 242 -5.73 14.46 -14.73
CA TYR A 242 -4.36 14.63 -15.23
C TYR A 242 -3.31 14.57 -14.13
N ALA A 243 -3.57 15.18 -12.97
CA ALA A 243 -2.65 15.13 -11.83
C ALA A 243 -2.44 13.69 -11.33
N ARG A 244 -3.53 12.90 -11.18
CA ARG A 244 -3.44 11.50 -10.76
C ARG A 244 -2.83 10.60 -11.83
N LEU A 245 -3.08 10.87 -13.11
CA LEU A 245 -2.41 10.18 -14.20
C LEU A 245 -0.90 10.40 -14.15
N ALA A 246 -0.46 11.63 -13.93
CA ALA A 246 0.96 11.95 -13.78
C ALA A 246 1.60 11.22 -12.57
N GLU A 247 0.90 11.16 -11.44
CA GLU A 247 1.35 10.42 -10.26
C GLU A 247 1.48 8.92 -10.54
N ALA A 248 0.47 8.31 -11.17
CA ALA A 248 0.47 6.89 -11.52
C ALA A 248 1.59 6.53 -12.51
N LEU A 249 1.81 7.33 -13.54
CA LEU A 249 2.89 7.16 -14.51
C LEU A 249 4.27 7.32 -13.87
N ARG A 250 4.45 8.32 -13.00
CA ARG A 250 5.67 8.46 -12.21
C ARG A 250 5.94 7.22 -11.33
N LEU A 251 4.88 6.66 -10.73
CA LEU A 251 5.01 5.43 -9.94
C LEU A 251 5.40 4.24 -10.82
N ARG A 252 4.82 4.12 -12.01
CA ARG A 252 5.20 3.12 -12.99
C ARG A 252 6.67 3.25 -13.38
N TYR A 253 7.16 4.48 -13.64
CA TYR A 253 8.59 4.73 -13.84
C TYR A 253 9.45 4.26 -12.66
N ALA A 254 8.99 4.49 -11.43
CA ALA A 254 9.73 4.05 -10.25
C ALA A 254 9.91 2.52 -10.19
N VAL A 255 8.91 1.77 -10.72
CA VAL A 255 8.93 0.30 -10.78
C VAL A 255 9.74 -0.22 -11.97
N THR A 256 9.51 0.33 -13.19
CA THR A 256 10.08 -0.23 -14.43
C THR A 256 11.43 0.40 -14.83
N ARG A 257 11.69 1.65 -14.39
CA ARG A 257 12.83 2.48 -14.79
C ARG A 257 12.89 2.81 -16.29
N GLU A 258 11.80 2.64 -17.03
CA GLU A 258 11.70 3.01 -18.44
C GLU A 258 11.44 4.52 -18.56
N GLY A 259 12.34 5.24 -19.22
CA GLY A 259 12.39 6.71 -19.22
C GLY A 259 11.19 7.42 -19.82
N ASN A 260 10.49 6.81 -20.79
CA ASN A 260 9.30 7.38 -21.44
C ASN A 260 8.14 7.64 -20.47
N TRP A 261 7.97 6.82 -19.43
CA TRP A 261 6.91 7.02 -18.42
C TRP A 261 7.08 8.32 -17.62
N LEU A 262 8.31 8.69 -17.32
CA LEU A 262 8.59 9.92 -16.58
C LEU A 262 8.37 11.17 -17.45
N GLU A 263 8.68 11.09 -18.74
CA GLU A 263 8.42 12.17 -19.71
C GLU A 263 6.92 12.38 -19.91
N GLU A 264 6.17 11.27 -20.06
CA GLU A 264 4.70 11.30 -20.18
C GLU A 264 4.06 11.88 -18.91
N ALA A 265 4.52 11.45 -17.71
CA ALA A 265 4.09 12.01 -16.44
C ALA A 265 4.31 13.51 -16.36
N ALA A 266 5.44 14.02 -16.86
CA ALA A 266 5.73 15.46 -16.89
C ALA A 266 4.76 16.22 -17.82
N GLY A 267 4.40 15.62 -18.95
CA GLY A 267 3.38 16.18 -19.86
C GLY A 267 2.05 16.39 -19.14
N TYR A 268 1.52 15.34 -18.52
CA TYR A 268 0.23 15.41 -17.81
C TYR A 268 0.27 16.29 -16.55
N ALA A 269 1.37 16.33 -15.80
CA ALA A 269 1.50 17.25 -14.67
C ALA A 269 1.46 18.72 -15.12
N ASN A 270 2.07 19.05 -16.27
CA ASN A 270 1.99 20.39 -16.86
C ASN A 270 0.59 20.72 -17.38
N GLU A 271 -0.11 19.76 -18.00
CA GLU A 271 -1.50 19.91 -18.41
C GLU A 271 -2.40 20.24 -17.20
N ALA A 272 -2.31 19.45 -16.14
CA ALA A 272 -3.02 19.72 -14.90
C ALA A 272 -2.74 21.11 -14.34
N LEU A 273 -1.47 21.56 -14.40
CA LEU A 273 -1.07 22.88 -13.95
C LEU A 273 -1.68 24.01 -14.80
N GLN A 274 -1.76 23.83 -16.13
CA GLN A 274 -2.39 24.80 -17.02
C GLN A 274 -3.90 24.91 -16.77
N LEU A 275 -4.56 23.77 -16.53
CA LEU A 275 -5.99 23.71 -16.26
C LEU A 275 -6.35 24.36 -14.92
N ASN A 276 -5.66 24.00 -13.84
CA ASN A 276 -5.94 24.58 -12.54
C ASN A 276 -4.71 24.57 -11.59
N PRO A 277 -3.90 25.64 -11.58
CA PRO A 277 -2.75 25.76 -10.69
C PRO A 277 -3.11 25.96 -9.20
N GLY A 278 -4.37 26.28 -8.89
CA GLY A 278 -4.88 26.52 -7.54
C GLY A 278 -5.26 25.27 -6.77
N LEU A 279 -5.03 24.08 -7.31
CA LEU A 279 -5.32 22.81 -6.63
C LEU A 279 -4.04 22.23 -5.98
N ALA A 280 -4.07 21.95 -4.68
CA ALA A 280 -2.94 21.35 -3.98
C ALA A 280 -2.49 20.01 -4.61
N PRO A 281 -3.38 19.06 -4.99
CA PRO A 281 -2.99 17.84 -5.66
C PRO A 281 -2.26 18.06 -7.00
N VAL A 282 -2.57 19.13 -7.74
CA VAL A 282 -1.88 19.47 -8.99
C VAL A 282 -0.44 19.89 -8.70
N GLN A 283 -0.22 20.72 -7.69
CA GLN A 283 1.12 21.13 -7.27
C GLN A 283 1.92 19.94 -6.71
N VAL A 284 1.26 19.02 -5.98
CA VAL A 284 1.88 17.78 -5.48
C VAL A 284 2.35 16.90 -6.64
N ALA A 285 1.49 16.64 -7.62
CA ALA A 285 1.84 15.82 -8.78
C ALA A 285 3.02 16.42 -9.56
N LEU A 286 3.00 17.74 -9.80
CA LEU A 286 4.10 18.46 -10.42
C LEU A 286 5.39 18.30 -9.62
N GLY A 287 5.35 18.53 -8.31
CA GLY A 287 6.51 18.41 -7.43
C GLY A 287 7.09 17.01 -7.41
N GLN A 288 6.25 15.98 -7.37
CA GLN A 288 6.68 14.58 -7.39
C GLN A 288 7.36 14.20 -8.71
N VAL A 289 6.86 14.69 -9.84
CA VAL A 289 7.49 14.49 -11.16
C VAL A 289 8.82 15.21 -11.23
N GLN A 290 8.89 16.48 -10.80
CA GLN A 290 10.15 17.26 -10.74
C GLN A 290 11.20 16.56 -9.85
N ALA A 291 10.79 16.04 -8.70
CA ALA A 291 11.68 15.28 -7.81
C ALA A 291 12.21 13.99 -8.49
N ALA A 292 11.38 13.30 -9.26
CA ALA A 292 11.78 12.10 -10.00
C ALA A 292 12.73 12.41 -11.16
N GLN A 293 12.61 13.61 -11.76
CA GLN A 293 13.54 14.12 -12.77
C GLN A 293 14.86 14.65 -12.17
N GLY A 294 14.98 14.72 -10.83
CA GLY A 294 16.16 15.27 -10.14
C GLY A 294 16.13 16.77 -9.93
N ASN A 295 15.05 17.47 -10.31
CA ASN A 295 14.89 18.92 -10.18
C ASN A 295 14.39 19.28 -8.76
N ILE A 296 15.23 19.07 -7.75
CA ILE A 296 14.86 19.12 -6.33
C ILE A 296 14.32 20.49 -5.92
N ASP A 297 14.92 21.60 -6.40
CA ASP A 297 14.47 22.96 -6.06
C ASP A 297 13.08 23.27 -6.64
N LEU A 298 12.80 22.80 -7.86
CA LEU A 298 11.47 22.95 -8.47
C LEU A 298 10.42 22.09 -7.75
N ALA A 299 10.79 20.88 -7.34
CA ALA A 299 9.94 20.01 -6.54
C ALA A 299 9.58 20.66 -5.20
N PHE A 300 10.59 21.19 -4.50
CA PHE A 300 10.40 21.88 -3.22
C PHE A 300 9.45 23.06 -3.36
N ALA A 301 9.68 23.93 -4.35
CA ALA A 301 8.80 25.07 -4.61
C ALA A 301 7.35 24.68 -4.95
N ALA A 302 7.16 23.54 -5.64
CA ALA A 302 5.82 23.03 -5.94
C ALA A 302 5.12 22.52 -4.67
N PHE A 303 5.83 21.80 -3.79
CA PHE A 303 5.26 21.34 -2.51
C PHE A 303 4.97 22.49 -1.56
N GLU A 304 5.81 23.55 -1.52
CA GLU A 304 5.49 24.77 -0.76
C GLU A 304 4.21 25.44 -1.27
N ARG A 305 4.01 25.50 -2.59
CA ARG A 305 2.74 26.02 -3.16
C ARG A 305 1.57 25.14 -2.78
N ALA A 306 1.71 23.81 -2.82
CA ALA A 306 0.66 22.88 -2.38
C ALA A 306 0.27 23.17 -0.92
N LEU A 307 1.24 23.30 -0.03
CA LEU A 307 1.01 23.60 1.40
C LEU A 307 0.52 25.04 1.66
N ALA A 308 0.79 25.99 0.75
CA ALA A 308 0.21 27.32 0.81
C ALA A 308 -1.27 27.33 0.42
N ILE A 309 -1.68 26.42 -0.49
CA ILE A 309 -3.08 26.23 -0.89
C ILE A 309 -3.82 25.43 0.19
N ASP A 310 -3.29 24.29 0.59
CA ASP A 310 -3.82 23.44 1.65
C ASP A 310 -2.71 23.01 2.63
N PRO A 311 -2.58 23.67 3.80
CA PRO A 311 -1.60 23.31 4.82
C PRO A 311 -1.79 21.89 5.39
N ASN A 312 -2.96 21.27 5.18
CA ASN A 312 -3.32 19.95 5.64
C ASN A 312 -3.32 18.89 4.51
N ASP A 313 -2.78 19.20 3.33
CA ASP A 313 -2.56 18.18 2.31
C ASP A 313 -1.51 17.18 2.80
N ALA A 314 -1.95 15.94 3.07
CA ALA A 314 -1.10 14.88 3.61
C ALA A 314 0.00 14.45 2.62
N ALA A 315 -0.33 14.41 1.31
CA ALA A 315 0.62 14.02 0.27
C ALA A 315 1.71 15.08 0.07
N ALA A 316 1.36 16.38 0.20
CA ALA A 316 2.34 17.47 0.19
C ALA A 316 3.28 17.38 1.40
N ASN A 317 2.74 17.16 2.61
CA ASN A 317 3.56 17.01 3.83
C ASN A 317 4.50 15.80 3.70
N GLN A 318 4.05 14.64 3.23
CA GLN A 318 4.88 13.47 2.99
C GLN A 318 5.94 13.72 1.90
N SER A 319 5.59 14.42 0.83
CA SER A 319 6.51 14.67 -0.28
C SER A 319 7.61 15.65 0.10
N ILE A 320 7.29 16.73 0.84
CA ILE A 320 8.28 17.70 1.31
C ILE A 320 9.18 17.11 2.40
N ALA A 321 8.67 16.15 3.21
CA ALA A 321 9.48 15.44 4.19
C ALA A 321 10.66 14.71 3.54
N LYS A 322 10.44 14.06 2.38
CA LYS A 322 11.51 13.40 1.59
C LYS A 322 12.56 14.40 1.08
N ILE A 323 12.16 15.64 0.79
CA ILE A 323 13.14 16.67 0.39
C ILE A 323 13.96 17.13 1.61
N TYR A 324 13.33 17.36 2.76
CA TYR A 324 14.04 17.68 3.99
C TYR A 324 15.03 16.60 4.41
N GLU A 325 14.65 15.33 4.28
CA GLU A 325 15.55 14.19 4.52
C GLU A 325 16.79 14.28 3.61
N ARG A 326 16.61 14.50 2.30
CA ARG A 326 17.74 14.65 1.35
C ARG A 326 18.64 15.85 1.68
N GLN A 327 18.09 16.89 2.31
CA GLN A 327 18.82 18.06 2.77
C GLN A 327 19.51 17.83 4.14
N GLY A 328 19.35 16.64 4.75
CA GLY A 328 19.88 16.35 6.09
C GLY A 328 19.13 17.03 7.24
N ARG A 329 17.96 17.63 6.96
CA ARG A 329 17.09 18.30 7.96
C ARG A 329 16.16 17.29 8.60
N LEU A 330 16.75 16.35 9.35
CA LEU A 330 16.06 15.14 9.78
C LEU A 330 14.89 15.41 10.73
N ASP A 331 15.03 16.33 11.69
CA ASP A 331 13.95 16.66 12.64
C ASP A 331 12.72 17.26 11.94
N VAL A 332 12.96 18.12 10.92
CA VAL A 332 11.87 18.72 10.14
C VAL A 332 11.22 17.69 9.23
N ALA A 333 12.01 16.77 8.67
CA ALA A 333 11.51 15.67 7.87
C ALA A 333 10.60 14.74 8.69
N GLU A 334 11.03 14.37 9.90
CA GLU A 334 10.26 13.54 10.81
C GLU A 334 8.92 14.19 11.16
N ALA A 335 8.93 15.46 11.60
CA ALA A 335 7.70 16.18 11.93
C ALA A 335 6.73 16.25 10.74
N ALA A 336 7.23 16.36 9.51
CA ALA A 336 6.39 16.39 8.32
C ALA A 336 5.82 15.00 7.96
N PHE A 337 6.58 13.90 8.17
CA PHE A 337 6.06 12.53 8.05
C PHE A 337 4.97 12.24 9.10
N GLU A 338 5.22 12.59 10.37
CA GLU A 338 4.24 12.44 11.44
C GLU A 338 2.95 13.22 11.15
N LYS A 339 3.08 14.44 10.65
CA LYS A 339 1.93 15.25 10.23
C LYS A 339 1.15 14.59 9.11
N ALA A 340 1.81 14.03 8.10
CA ALA A 340 1.15 13.33 7.00
C ALA A 340 0.33 12.13 7.52
N ILE A 341 0.89 11.33 8.45
CA ILE A 341 0.19 10.19 9.07
C ILE A 341 -0.96 10.67 9.97
N ALA A 342 -0.80 11.78 10.70
CA ALA A 342 -1.87 12.34 11.53
C ALA A 342 -3.06 12.83 10.70
N LEU A 343 -2.82 13.30 9.47
CA LEU A 343 -3.85 13.77 8.53
C LEU A 343 -4.56 12.60 7.82
N ASP A 344 -3.85 11.50 7.55
CA ASP A 344 -4.40 10.29 6.94
C ASP A 344 -3.74 9.06 7.58
N SER A 345 -4.35 8.57 8.67
CA SER A 345 -3.80 7.50 9.50
C SER A 345 -3.83 6.13 8.82
N ASP A 346 -4.67 5.95 7.82
CA ASP A 346 -4.90 4.67 7.14
C ASP A 346 -4.16 4.57 5.81
N SER A 347 -3.41 5.61 5.44
CA SER A 347 -2.57 5.58 4.25
C SER A 347 -1.39 4.63 4.41
N LEU A 348 -1.41 3.55 3.63
CA LEU A 348 -0.30 2.61 3.55
C LEU A 348 0.98 3.31 3.08
N LEU A 349 0.85 4.22 2.10
CA LEU A 349 1.97 4.96 1.50
C LEU A 349 2.68 5.86 2.51
N PHE A 350 1.94 6.57 3.37
CA PHE A 350 2.54 7.50 4.32
C PHE A 350 3.26 6.75 5.44
N ARG A 351 2.65 5.66 5.95
CA ARG A 351 3.30 4.79 6.93
C ARG A 351 4.55 4.11 6.37
N ASP A 352 4.48 3.55 5.14
CA ASP A 352 5.64 2.93 4.50
C ASP A 352 6.76 3.95 4.26
N SER A 353 6.42 5.16 3.81
CA SER A 353 7.40 6.23 3.61
C SER A 353 8.10 6.64 4.89
N TYR A 354 7.36 6.79 5.99
CA TYR A 354 7.92 7.11 7.31
C TYR A 354 8.76 5.96 7.85
N ALA A 355 8.29 4.71 7.71
CA ALA A 355 9.05 3.53 8.10
C ALA A 355 10.39 3.45 7.35
N ASN A 356 10.39 3.71 6.05
CA ASN A 356 11.61 3.76 5.24
C ASN A 356 12.58 4.88 5.70
N PHE A 357 12.06 6.05 6.10
CA PHE A 357 12.85 7.11 6.70
C PHE A 357 13.49 6.64 8.01
N LEU A 358 12.72 6.09 8.93
CA LEU A 358 13.19 5.58 10.22
C LEU A 358 14.25 4.47 10.05
N PHE A 359 14.03 3.56 9.11
CA PHE A 359 14.96 2.50 8.77
C PHE A 359 16.33 3.05 8.33
N ARG A 360 16.34 4.06 7.44
CA ARG A 360 17.58 4.71 7.00
C ARG A 360 18.31 5.46 8.12
N GLN A 361 17.57 5.90 9.16
CA GLN A 361 18.15 6.49 10.37
C GLN A 361 18.63 5.44 11.39
N GLY A 362 18.54 4.14 11.08
CA GLY A 362 18.90 3.05 11.99
C GLY A 362 17.89 2.82 13.12
N ARG A 363 16.74 3.46 13.08
CA ARG A 363 15.64 3.32 14.07
C ARG A 363 14.75 2.14 13.70
N PHE A 364 15.33 0.94 13.76
CA PHE A 364 14.71 -0.28 13.25
C PHE A 364 13.46 -0.71 14.02
N ASP A 365 13.39 -0.50 15.35
CA ASP A 365 12.19 -0.82 16.13
C ASP A 365 11.01 0.10 15.75
N ASP A 366 11.26 1.41 15.58
CA ASP A 366 10.24 2.38 15.17
C ASP A 366 9.77 2.09 13.72
N ALA A 367 10.70 1.78 12.82
CA ALA A 367 10.39 1.37 11.44
C ALA A 367 9.51 0.11 11.42
N ALA A 368 9.87 -0.90 12.22
CA ALA A 368 9.11 -2.15 12.34
C ALA A 368 7.68 -1.90 12.85
N GLU A 369 7.48 -0.95 13.77
CA GLU A 369 6.15 -0.58 14.25
C GLU A 369 5.29 0.01 13.12
N GLN A 370 5.85 0.91 12.30
CA GLN A 370 5.13 1.49 11.16
C GLN A 370 4.77 0.41 10.14
N TRP A 371 5.69 -0.50 9.76
CA TRP A 371 5.35 -1.58 8.84
C TRP A 371 4.36 -2.59 9.42
N ARG A 372 4.38 -2.85 10.73
CA ARG A 372 3.30 -3.61 11.38
C ARG A 372 1.95 -2.89 11.25
N GLY A 373 1.96 -1.56 11.28
CA GLY A 373 0.79 -0.74 10.97
C GLY A 373 0.27 -0.97 9.56
N VAL A 374 1.16 -0.96 8.55
CA VAL A 374 0.80 -1.28 7.16
C VAL A 374 0.21 -2.68 7.04
N ILE A 375 0.82 -3.69 7.69
CA ILE A 375 0.37 -5.09 7.63
C ILE A 375 -0.98 -5.30 8.36
N ARG A 376 -1.29 -4.51 9.38
CA ARG A 376 -2.64 -4.54 10.00
C ARG A 376 -3.72 -4.06 9.04
N LEU A 377 -3.45 -3.03 8.24
CA LEU A 377 -4.37 -2.47 7.25
C LEU A 377 -4.43 -3.33 5.97
N ALA A 378 -3.30 -3.91 5.58
CA ALA A 378 -3.15 -4.73 4.39
C ALA A 378 -2.25 -5.95 4.70
N PRO A 379 -2.83 -7.06 5.21
CA PRO A 379 -2.06 -8.25 5.65
C PRO A 379 -1.23 -8.92 4.55
N ASP A 380 -1.57 -8.67 3.31
CA ASP A 380 -0.95 -9.19 2.09
C ASP A 380 -0.08 -8.15 1.35
N HIS A 381 0.34 -7.07 2.02
CA HIS A 381 1.21 -6.06 1.42
C HIS A 381 2.66 -6.59 1.33
N PHE A 382 3.04 -7.08 0.14
CA PHE A 382 4.33 -7.72 -0.12
C PHE A 382 5.52 -6.87 0.36
N GLY A 383 5.58 -5.59 -0.04
CA GLY A 383 6.69 -4.69 0.31
C GLY A 383 6.84 -4.49 1.82
N ALA A 384 5.72 -4.32 2.54
CA ALA A 384 5.76 -4.15 3.99
C ALA A 384 6.23 -5.40 4.73
N LEU A 385 5.86 -6.60 4.25
CA LEU A 385 6.36 -7.86 4.80
C LEU A 385 7.88 -7.99 4.62
N VAL A 386 8.40 -7.72 3.41
CA VAL A 386 9.84 -7.75 3.14
C VAL A 386 10.57 -6.72 3.99
N ASN A 387 10.10 -5.49 4.04
CA ASN A 387 10.74 -4.40 4.78
C ASN A 387 10.70 -4.65 6.31
N LEU A 388 9.57 -5.15 6.84
CA LEU A 388 9.50 -5.57 8.24
C LEU A 388 10.48 -6.70 8.53
N GLY A 389 10.59 -7.69 7.65
CA GLY A 389 11.59 -8.74 7.74
C GLY A 389 13.01 -8.17 7.82
N SER A 390 13.33 -7.16 7.00
CA SER A 390 14.63 -6.49 7.00
C SER A 390 14.88 -5.75 8.32
N ALA A 391 13.92 -4.99 8.84
CA ALA A 391 14.04 -4.33 10.13
C ALA A 391 14.24 -5.33 11.29
N LEU A 392 13.47 -6.41 11.30
CA LEU A 392 13.60 -7.48 12.30
C LEU A 392 14.97 -8.18 12.19
N SER A 393 15.48 -8.36 10.97
CA SER A 393 16.80 -8.92 10.73
C SER A 393 17.92 -8.04 11.31
N GLU A 394 17.83 -6.72 11.14
CA GLU A 394 18.78 -5.76 11.75
C GLU A 394 18.68 -5.75 13.27
N LEU A 395 17.50 -5.91 13.84
CA LEU A 395 17.29 -6.08 15.28
C LEU A 395 17.76 -7.44 15.82
N GLY A 396 18.22 -8.34 14.95
CA GLY A 396 18.62 -9.71 15.34
C GLY A 396 17.46 -10.64 15.68
N LYS A 397 16.20 -10.23 15.41
CA LYS A 397 14.97 -11.01 15.61
C LYS A 397 14.75 -11.96 14.41
N LEU A 398 15.77 -12.84 14.16
CA LEU A 398 15.88 -13.61 12.91
C LEU A 398 14.67 -14.54 12.67
N SER A 399 14.12 -15.17 13.70
CA SER A 399 12.96 -16.05 13.54
C SER A 399 11.72 -15.30 13.07
N GLU A 400 11.48 -14.08 13.59
CA GLU A 400 10.38 -13.24 13.13
C GLU A 400 10.63 -12.75 11.69
N ALA A 401 11.88 -12.37 11.37
CA ALA A 401 12.26 -11.94 10.01
C ALA A 401 12.00 -13.04 8.98
N ILE A 402 12.43 -14.28 9.27
CA ILE A 402 12.19 -15.46 8.43
C ILE A 402 10.69 -15.63 8.16
N THR A 403 9.85 -15.58 9.20
CA THR A 403 8.40 -15.68 9.06
C THR A 403 7.83 -14.58 8.13
N MET A 404 8.34 -13.35 8.22
CA MET A 404 7.86 -12.27 7.34
C MET A 404 8.27 -12.50 5.88
N TYR A 405 9.49 -12.97 5.63
CA TYR A 405 9.93 -13.30 4.27
C TYR A 405 9.18 -14.50 3.68
N GLU A 406 8.92 -15.55 4.47
CA GLU A 406 8.12 -16.69 4.05
C GLU A 406 6.71 -16.25 3.62
N ARG A 407 6.04 -15.43 4.44
CA ARG A 407 4.74 -14.85 4.09
C ARG A 407 4.78 -13.99 2.82
N ALA A 408 5.84 -13.21 2.64
CA ALA A 408 6.00 -12.42 1.42
C ALA A 408 6.14 -13.32 0.17
N ILE A 409 6.89 -14.41 0.28
CA ILE A 409 7.10 -15.39 -0.80
C ILE A 409 5.80 -16.15 -1.13
N GLU A 410 4.97 -16.46 -0.12
CA GLU A 410 3.64 -17.08 -0.34
C GLU A 410 2.73 -16.17 -1.19
N ILE A 411 2.81 -14.85 -0.99
CA ILE A 411 2.04 -13.88 -1.79
C ILE A 411 2.60 -13.78 -3.20
N ARG A 412 3.92 -13.58 -3.32
CA ARG A 412 4.60 -13.43 -4.61
C ARG A 412 6.05 -13.92 -4.51
N PRO A 413 6.39 -15.08 -5.10
CA PRO A 413 7.78 -15.49 -5.25
C PRO A 413 8.60 -14.40 -5.93
N ASN A 414 9.68 -13.94 -5.28
CA ASN A 414 10.48 -12.82 -5.75
C ASN A 414 11.94 -13.03 -5.36
N TYR A 415 12.85 -12.69 -6.28
CA TYR A 415 14.30 -12.82 -6.10
C TYR A 415 14.77 -12.23 -4.76
N MET A 416 14.45 -10.95 -4.49
CA MET A 416 14.90 -10.26 -3.27
C MET A 416 14.36 -10.89 -1.99
N ALA A 417 13.11 -11.37 -2.00
CA ALA A 417 12.53 -12.04 -0.83
C ALA A 417 13.26 -13.34 -0.52
N TYR A 418 13.62 -14.13 -1.54
CA TYR A 418 14.42 -15.35 -1.37
C TYR A 418 15.85 -15.04 -0.92
N VAL A 419 16.52 -14.02 -1.47
CA VAL A 419 17.86 -13.60 -1.02
C VAL A 419 17.85 -13.18 0.45
N ASN A 420 16.84 -12.39 0.85
CA ASN A 420 16.67 -11.96 2.25
C ASN A 420 16.36 -13.15 3.18
N LEU A 421 15.52 -14.09 2.74
CA LEU A 421 15.23 -15.32 3.47
C LEU A 421 16.50 -16.16 3.65
N GLY A 422 17.28 -16.34 2.58
CA GLY A 422 18.56 -17.06 2.61
C GLY A 422 19.55 -16.42 3.58
N THR A 423 19.68 -15.09 3.52
CA THR A 423 20.55 -14.32 4.42
C THR A 423 20.11 -14.45 5.88
N ALA A 424 18.81 -14.34 6.16
CA ALA A 424 18.28 -14.48 7.51
C ALA A 424 18.48 -15.90 8.06
N ASN A 425 18.25 -16.94 7.24
CA ASN A 425 18.51 -18.33 7.61
C ASN A 425 20.01 -18.59 7.85
N GLY A 426 20.90 -18.06 6.99
CA GLY A 426 22.35 -18.15 7.18
C GLY A 426 22.80 -17.51 8.51
N ARG A 427 22.29 -16.31 8.82
CA ARG A 427 22.53 -15.60 10.09
C ARG A 427 21.93 -16.34 11.30
N ALA A 428 20.89 -17.14 11.11
CA ALA A 428 20.27 -18.00 12.12
C ALA A 428 20.93 -19.39 12.22
N GLU A 429 22.01 -19.62 11.48
CA GLU A 429 22.74 -20.91 11.39
C GLU A 429 21.89 -22.06 10.82
N ARG A 430 20.79 -21.73 10.13
CA ARG A 430 19.93 -22.68 9.40
C ARG A 430 20.45 -22.87 7.98
N TYR A 431 21.64 -23.42 7.85
CA TYR A 431 22.37 -23.43 6.57
C TYR A 431 21.64 -24.16 5.45
N SER A 432 20.99 -25.29 5.71
CA SER A 432 20.24 -26.02 4.69
C SER A 432 19.08 -25.20 4.13
N ASP A 433 18.36 -24.47 5.00
CA ASP A 433 17.26 -23.62 4.59
C ASP A 433 17.77 -22.39 3.80
N ALA A 434 18.96 -21.88 4.20
CA ALA A 434 19.62 -20.78 3.49
C ALA A 434 20.02 -21.21 2.06
N VAL A 435 20.62 -22.39 1.89
CA VAL A 435 20.96 -22.95 0.57
C VAL A 435 19.71 -23.02 -0.29
N THR A 436 18.63 -23.64 0.22
CA THR A 436 17.36 -23.77 -0.52
C THR A 436 16.81 -22.41 -0.96
N ALA A 437 16.88 -21.41 -0.09
CA ALA A 437 16.38 -20.08 -0.40
C ALA A 437 17.25 -19.38 -1.48
N PHE A 438 18.58 -19.47 -1.40
CA PHE A 438 19.45 -18.89 -2.42
C PHE A 438 19.33 -19.62 -3.77
N GLU A 439 19.20 -20.95 -3.78
CA GLU A 439 18.96 -21.71 -5.02
C GLU A 439 17.64 -21.25 -5.68
N LYS A 440 16.58 -21.00 -4.90
CA LYS A 440 15.32 -20.44 -5.41
C LYS A 440 15.46 -19.01 -5.92
N ALA A 441 16.29 -18.19 -5.30
CA ALA A 441 16.62 -16.87 -5.82
C ALA A 441 17.30 -16.97 -7.18
N LEU A 442 18.31 -17.84 -7.30
CA LEU A 442 19.09 -18.06 -8.53
C LEU A 442 18.28 -18.74 -9.66
N GLU A 443 17.23 -19.51 -9.35
CA GLU A 443 16.26 -19.98 -10.35
C GLU A 443 15.48 -18.81 -10.99
N ILE A 444 15.29 -17.68 -10.27
CA ILE A 444 14.56 -16.49 -10.75
C ILE A 444 15.52 -15.55 -11.50
N ASP A 445 16.69 -15.27 -10.92
CA ASP A 445 17.72 -14.42 -11.50
C ASP A 445 19.10 -14.90 -11.07
N ASP A 446 19.87 -15.43 -12.01
CA ASP A 446 21.22 -15.94 -11.81
C ASP A 446 22.32 -14.93 -12.15
N SER A 447 21.95 -13.70 -12.54
CA SER A 447 22.89 -12.66 -12.97
C SER A 447 23.49 -11.83 -11.83
N ASP A 448 22.96 -11.96 -10.60
CA ASP A 448 23.44 -11.20 -9.45
C ASP A 448 24.53 -11.97 -8.67
N TRP A 449 25.73 -11.40 -8.64
CA TRP A 449 26.87 -11.96 -7.91
C TRP A 449 26.65 -12.09 -6.40
N LEU A 450 25.76 -11.28 -5.80
CA LEU A 450 25.49 -11.31 -4.36
C LEU A 450 24.84 -12.61 -3.92
N ALA A 451 23.86 -13.12 -4.68
CA ALA A 451 23.22 -14.39 -4.35
C ALA A 451 24.21 -15.57 -4.45
N TRP A 452 25.06 -15.61 -5.50
CA TRP A 452 26.12 -16.59 -5.64
C TRP A 452 27.15 -16.51 -4.51
N GLY A 453 27.60 -15.29 -4.16
CA GLY A 453 28.52 -15.05 -3.06
C GLY A 453 27.96 -15.47 -1.71
N ASN A 454 26.72 -15.14 -1.42
CA ASN A 454 26.05 -15.53 -0.18
C ASN A 454 25.86 -17.06 -0.09
N LEU A 455 25.48 -17.71 -1.18
CA LEU A 455 25.42 -19.17 -1.25
C LEU A 455 26.78 -19.81 -0.99
N ALA A 456 27.85 -19.25 -1.57
CA ALA A 456 29.23 -19.69 -1.34
C ALA A 456 29.64 -19.55 0.13
N TYR A 457 29.28 -18.45 0.79
CA TYR A 457 29.49 -18.28 2.23
C TYR A 457 28.79 -19.37 3.04
N VAL A 458 27.51 -19.64 2.74
CA VAL A 458 26.77 -20.68 3.46
C VAL A 458 27.42 -22.04 3.28
N TYR A 459 27.85 -22.42 2.08
CA TYR A 459 28.57 -23.67 1.86
C TYR A 459 29.89 -23.72 2.64
N SER A 460 30.62 -22.60 2.73
CA SER A 460 31.86 -22.55 3.51
C SER A 460 31.65 -22.76 5.03
N TRP A 461 30.47 -22.38 5.54
CA TRP A 461 30.12 -22.55 6.96
C TRP A 461 29.52 -23.92 7.29
N MET A 462 28.98 -24.63 6.31
CA MET A 462 28.41 -25.98 6.52
C MET A 462 29.46 -27.06 6.82
N GLY A 463 30.72 -26.81 6.44
CA GLY A 463 31.80 -27.80 6.54
C GLY A 463 31.66 -28.94 5.54
N GLY A 464 32.78 -29.37 4.97
CA GLY A 464 32.81 -30.43 3.97
C GLY A 464 32.25 -30.07 2.58
N MET A 465 31.88 -28.79 2.37
CA MET A 465 31.35 -28.25 1.12
C MET A 465 32.34 -27.27 0.44
N ASP A 466 33.62 -27.39 0.76
CA ASP A 466 34.64 -26.44 0.28
C ASP A 466 34.71 -26.31 -1.25
N ARG A 467 34.46 -27.42 -1.95
CA ARG A 467 34.43 -27.41 -3.41
C ARG A 467 33.26 -26.59 -3.95
N GLN A 468 32.06 -26.78 -3.39
CA GLN A 468 30.87 -26.03 -3.78
C GLN A 468 31.04 -24.55 -3.44
N ALA A 469 31.61 -24.23 -2.27
CA ALA A 469 31.90 -22.86 -1.88
C ALA A 469 32.85 -22.19 -2.90
N LEU A 470 33.93 -22.84 -3.28
CA LEU A 470 34.91 -22.30 -4.27
C LEU A 470 34.28 -22.11 -5.66
N GLU A 471 33.51 -23.10 -6.15
CA GLU A 471 32.81 -23.02 -7.44
C GLU A 471 31.85 -21.82 -7.48
N ASN A 472 31.07 -21.60 -6.40
CA ASN A 472 30.11 -20.48 -6.32
C ASN A 472 30.85 -19.13 -6.15
N PHE A 473 31.92 -19.04 -5.36
CA PHE A 473 32.73 -17.82 -5.28
C PHE A 473 33.37 -17.47 -6.63
N ASP A 474 33.92 -18.44 -7.39
CA ASP A 474 34.47 -18.19 -8.72
C ASP A 474 33.39 -17.68 -9.69
N HIS A 475 32.17 -18.21 -9.60
CA HIS A 475 31.06 -17.70 -10.40
C HIS A 475 30.71 -16.25 -10.03
N ALA A 476 30.58 -15.95 -8.71
CA ALA A 476 30.32 -14.61 -8.19
C ALA A 476 31.43 -13.62 -8.64
N ILE A 477 32.71 -14.02 -8.61
CA ILE A 477 33.82 -13.20 -9.09
C ILE A 477 33.63 -12.85 -10.57
N GLY A 478 33.27 -13.83 -11.41
CA GLY A 478 33.04 -13.59 -12.84
C GLY A 478 31.97 -12.50 -13.08
N LEU A 479 30.85 -12.60 -12.41
CA LEU A 479 29.75 -11.62 -12.51
C LEU A 479 30.16 -10.25 -11.93
N ALA A 480 30.79 -10.23 -10.75
CA ALA A 480 31.21 -8.98 -10.10
C ALA A 480 32.28 -8.25 -10.90
N GLU A 481 33.23 -8.97 -11.56
CA GLU A 481 34.22 -8.36 -12.47
C GLU A 481 33.54 -7.75 -13.70
N ALA A 482 32.50 -8.38 -14.25
CA ALA A 482 31.72 -7.80 -15.35
C ALA A 482 30.97 -6.52 -14.88
N ALA A 483 30.37 -6.56 -13.70
CA ALA A 483 29.71 -5.38 -13.10
C ALA A 483 30.70 -4.24 -12.84
N ARG A 484 31.92 -4.55 -12.37
CA ARG A 484 32.99 -3.58 -12.16
C ARG A 484 33.39 -2.86 -13.46
N GLN A 485 33.40 -3.56 -14.61
CA GLN A 485 33.69 -2.92 -15.89
C GLN A 485 32.65 -1.88 -16.28
N GLN A 486 31.36 -2.11 -15.91
CA GLN A 486 30.26 -1.17 -16.16
C GLN A 486 30.24 -0.02 -15.14
N LYS A 487 30.59 -0.32 -13.88
CA LYS A 487 30.57 0.63 -12.75
C LYS A 487 31.92 0.65 -12.02
N PRO A 488 32.99 1.17 -12.64
CA PRO A 488 34.35 1.06 -12.10
C PRO A 488 34.58 1.85 -10.81
N ARG A 489 33.67 2.71 -10.41
CA ARG A 489 33.75 3.53 -9.19
C ARG A 489 32.71 3.11 -8.14
N ASP A 490 32.11 1.94 -8.26
CA ASP A 490 31.19 1.41 -7.23
C ASP A 490 32.02 0.75 -6.10
N PRO A 491 32.04 1.34 -4.89
CA PRO A 491 32.87 0.84 -3.80
C PRO A 491 32.42 -0.54 -3.30
N PHE A 492 31.12 -0.86 -3.41
CA PHE A 492 30.58 -2.15 -2.95
C PHE A 492 31.02 -3.30 -3.85
N VAL A 493 31.02 -3.12 -5.19
CA VAL A 493 31.54 -4.13 -6.11
C VAL A 493 33.00 -4.45 -5.82
N HIS A 494 33.82 -3.43 -5.51
CA HIS A 494 35.23 -3.65 -5.13
C HIS A 494 35.34 -4.38 -3.78
N SER A 495 34.48 -4.05 -2.81
CA SER A 495 34.45 -4.71 -1.50
C SER A 495 34.05 -6.18 -1.61
N ASP A 496 33.02 -6.51 -2.40
CA ASP A 496 32.59 -7.89 -2.63
C ASP A 496 33.67 -8.71 -3.34
N LEU A 497 34.29 -8.16 -4.39
CA LEU A 497 35.43 -8.79 -5.05
C LEU A 497 36.58 -9.04 -4.09
N ALA A 498 36.90 -8.11 -3.19
CA ALA A 498 37.94 -8.29 -2.19
C ALA A 498 37.64 -9.50 -1.27
N LEU A 499 36.42 -9.61 -0.79
CA LEU A 499 35.97 -10.75 0.02
C LEU A 499 36.09 -12.07 -0.75
N TYR A 500 35.57 -12.12 -1.98
CA TYR A 500 35.54 -13.36 -2.76
C TYR A 500 36.96 -13.80 -3.17
N TYR A 501 37.86 -12.85 -3.52
CA TYR A 501 39.28 -13.17 -3.77
C TYR A 501 39.97 -13.67 -2.51
N ALA A 502 39.70 -13.09 -1.33
CA ALA A 502 40.26 -13.58 -0.09
C ALA A 502 39.81 -15.02 0.21
N LYS A 503 38.51 -15.29 0.05
CA LYS A 503 37.92 -16.63 0.24
C LYS A 503 38.43 -17.69 -0.73
N THR A 504 38.86 -17.29 -1.92
CA THR A 504 39.40 -18.20 -2.95
C THR A 504 40.93 -18.27 -2.93
N GLY A 505 41.60 -17.76 -1.87
CA GLY A 505 43.03 -17.85 -1.70
C GLY A 505 43.85 -16.96 -2.66
N ARG A 506 43.31 -15.81 -3.04
CA ARG A 506 43.95 -14.81 -3.94
C ARG A 506 44.19 -13.49 -3.17
N PRO A 507 45.03 -13.49 -2.11
CA PRO A 507 45.14 -12.35 -1.19
C PRO A 507 45.64 -11.07 -1.84
N GLU A 508 46.51 -11.14 -2.85
CA GLU A 508 47.03 -9.95 -3.54
C GLU A 508 45.90 -9.21 -4.29
N LEU A 509 45.05 -9.95 -5.00
CA LEU A 509 43.87 -9.38 -5.68
C LEU A 509 42.85 -8.85 -4.66
N ALA A 510 42.64 -9.57 -3.57
CA ALA A 510 41.79 -9.14 -2.49
C ALA A 510 42.17 -7.79 -1.92
N LEU A 511 43.46 -7.63 -1.54
CA LEU A 511 44.00 -6.38 -1.01
C LEU A 511 43.96 -5.24 -2.03
N GLN A 512 44.22 -5.50 -3.30
CA GLN A 512 44.11 -4.49 -4.37
C GLN A 512 42.65 -3.97 -4.51
N ARG A 513 41.66 -4.85 -4.49
CA ARG A 513 40.25 -4.47 -4.58
C ARG A 513 39.80 -3.73 -3.32
N LEU A 514 40.24 -4.20 -2.16
CA LEU A 514 39.96 -3.57 -0.87
C LEU A 514 40.49 -2.14 -0.80
N GLU A 515 41.75 -1.90 -1.22
CA GLU A 515 42.31 -0.56 -1.26
C GLU A 515 41.46 0.39 -2.10
N THR A 516 40.97 -0.08 -3.27
CA THR A 516 40.09 0.72 -4.12
C THR A 516 38.76 1.02 -3.42
N ALA A 517 38.13 0.03 -2.74
CA ALA A 517 36.88 0.23 -1.99
C ALA A 517 37.04 1.27 -0.87
N LEU A 518 38.12 1.19 -0.10
CA LEU A 518 38.43 2.12 1.00
C LEU A 518 38.74 3.54 0.50
N ILE A 519 39.36 3.70 -0.68
CA ILE A 519 39.57 5.02 -1.30
C ILE A 519 38.23 5.64 -1.74
N LEU A 520 37.36 4.83 -2.31
CA LEU A 520 36.06 5.31 -2.82
C LEU A 520 35.07 5.65 -1.72
N SER A 521 35.11 4.92 -0.60
CA SER A 521 34.19 5.12 0.54
C SER A 521 34.87 4.80 1.88
N PRO A 522 35.73 5.70 2.40
CA PRO A 522 36.58 5.43 3.57
C PRO A 522 35.82 5.37 4.91
N GLU A 523 34.60 5.94 4.96
CA GLU A 523 33.79 6.03 6.18
C GLU A 523 32.59 5.08 6.15
N SER A 524 32.46 4.20 5.16
CA SER A 524 31.39 3.21 5.12
C SER A 524 31.62 2.11 6.14
N GLY A 525 30.76 2.02 7.15
CA GLY A 525 30.83 0.95 8.17
C GLY A 525 30.79 -0.46 7.57
N GLU A 526 30.01 -0.66 6.49
CA GLU A 526 29.93 -1.94 5.76
C GLU A 526 31.28 -2.29 5.10
N ILE A 527 31.90 -1.36 4.39
CA ILE A 527 33.18 -1.58 3.72
C ILE A 527 34.31 -1.78 4.74
N LEU A 528 34.28 -1.04 5.84
CA LEU A 528 35.23 -1.23 6.94
C LEU A 528 35.08 -2.60 7.61
N ALA A 529 33.85 -3.10 7.76
CA ALA A 529 33.61 -4.45 8.27
C ALA A 529 34.11 -5.53 7.30
N SER A 530 33.86 -5.36 5.99
CA SER A 530 34.42 -6.23 4.95
C SER A 530 35.96 -6.17 4.93
N ALA A 531 36.54 -4.98 5.14
CA ALA A 531 37.97 -4.82 5.24
C ALA A 531 38.56 -5.60 6.43
N ALA A 532 37.90 -5.60 7.57
CA ALA A 532 38.31 -6.40 8.72
C ALA A 532 38.35 -7.90 8.39
N GLU A 533 37.37 -8.40 7.63
CA GLU A 533 37.34 -9.80 7.19
C GLU A 533 38.46 -10.11 6.19
N VAL A 534 38.65 -9.27 5.16
CA VAL A 534 39.72 -9.46 4.16
C VAL A 534 41.11 -9.47 4.82
N TYR A 535 41.37 -8.51 5.73
CA TYR A 535 42.65 -8.47 6.44
C TYR A 535 42.84 -9.68 7.36
N GLU A 536 41.79 -10.15 8.01
CA GLU A 536 41.85 -11.35 8.86
C GLU A 536 42.18 -12.59 8.03
N LEU A 537 41.48 -12.78 6.89
CA LEU A 537 41.75 -13.87 5.94
C LEU A 537 43.17 -13.79 5.32
N ALA A 538 43.70 -12.58 5.13
CA ALA A 538 45.06 -12.34 4.68
C ALA A 538 46.12 -12.49 5.78
N GLY A 539 45.75 -12.82 7.02
CA GLY A 539 46.66 -12.95 8.17
C GLY A 539 47.17 -11.61 8.71
N GLN A 540 46.54 -10.49 8.36
CA GLN A 540 46.95 -9.14 8.75
C GLN A 540 46.10 -8.66 9.95
N ARG A 541 46.25 -9.34 11.08
CA ARG A 541 45.43 -9.17 12.30
C ARG A 541 45.35 -7.71 12.81
N ASP A 542 46.46 -6.95 12.73
CA ASP A 542 46.48 -5.59 13.23
C ASP A 542 45.57 -4.67 12.41
N GLN A 543 45.59 -4.80 11.10
CA GLN A 543 44.68 -4.07 10.21
C GLN A 543 43.26 -4.54 10.37
N ALA A 544 43.02 -5.85 10.56
CA ALA A 544 41.67 -6.38 10.81
C ALA A 544 41.03 -5.77 12.07
N VAL A 545 41.77 -5.68 13.17
CA VAL A 545 41.34 -5.04 14.42
C VAL A 545 41.05 -3.56 14.21
N GLU A 546 41.96 -2.84 13.51
CA GLU A 546 41.77 -1.42 13.21
C GLU A 546 40.49 -1.16 12.40
N MET A 547 40.26 -1.92 11.34
CA MET A 547 39.06 -1.76 10.48
C MET A 547 37.79 -2.14 11.23
N ALA A 548 37.80 -3.21 12.03
CA ALA A 548 36.65 -3.59 12.85
C ALA A 548 36.26 -2.49 13.86
N ARG A 549 37.24 -1.84 14.48
CA ARG A 549 36.98 -0.69 15.38
C ARG A 549 36.40 0.49 14.63
N LYS A 550 36.98 0.87 13.52
CA LYS A 550 36.47 1.95 12.65
C LYS A 550 35.05 1.65 12.18
N ALA A 551 34.74 0.41 11.79
CA ALA A 551 33.39 0.01 11.43
C ALA A 551 32.38 0.28 12.55
N LEU A 552 32.73 -0.09 13.80
CA LEU A 552 31.89 0.17 14.97
C LEU A 552 31.74 1.69 15.26
N GLU A 553 32.80 2.48 15.08
CA GLU A 553 32.79 3.94 15.21
C GLU A 553 31.86 4.59 14.16
N GLN A 554 31.77 4.00 12.96
CA GLN A 554 30.89 4.41 11.88
C GLN A 554 29.47 3.80 12.00
N GLY A 555 29.13 3.21 13.15
CA GLY A 555 27.78 2.71 13.43
C GLY A 555 27.46 1.32 12.89
N PHE A 556 28.46 0.57 12.38
CA PHE A 556 28.23 -0.82 11.98
C PHE A 556 27.74 -1.65 13.16
N PRO A 557 26.67 -2.46 13.04
CA PRO A 557 26.10 -3.21 14.15
C PRO A 557 27.09 -4.20 14.78
N GLN A 558 27.38 -4.00 16.06
CA GLN A 558 28.31 -4.86 16.79
C GLN A 558 27.92 -6.35 16.71
N GLN A 559 26.62 -6.65 16.78
CA GLN A 559 26.12 -8.02 16.70
C GLN A 559 26.44 -8.70 15.35
N ARG A 560 26.40 -7.95 14.24
CA ARG A 560 26.77 -8.48 12.91
C ARG A 560 28.24 -8.86 12.87
N LEU A 561 29.11 -8.00 13.39
CA LEU A 561 30.54 -8.25 13.46
C LEU A 561 30.87 -9.45 14.37
N GLN A 562 30.17 -9.56 15.51
CA GLN A 562 30.36 -10.66 16.45
C GLN A 562 29.86 -12.01 15.93
N ARG A 563 28.87 -12.04 15.04
CA ARG A 563 28.31 -13.27 14.47
C ARG A 563 29.05 -13.74 13.22
N ASN A 564 29.91 -12.91 12.64
CA ASN A 564 30.66 -13.31 11.47
C ASN A 564 31.68 -14.41 11.85
N PRO A 565 31.58 -15.65 11.30
CA PRO A 565 32.48 -16.74 11.63
C PRO A 565 33.95 -16.44 11.32
N GLU A 566 34.22 -15.68 10.27
CA GLU A 566 35.58 -15.32 9.84
C GLU A 566 36.30 -14.40 10.83
N LEU A 567 35.53 -13.62 11.58
CA LEU A 567 36.02 -12.71 12.60
C LEU A 567 35.97 -13.31 14.03
N ALA A 568 35.76 -14.63 14.14
CA ALA A 568 35.66 -15.30 15.45
C ALA A 568 36.89 -15.05 16.34
N ALA A 569 38.08 -15.01 15.75
CA ALA A 569 39.32 -14.76 16.51
C ALA A 569 39.48 -13.31 16.98
N LEU A 570 38.83 -12.32 16.32
CA LEU A 570 38.82 -10.92 16.78
C LEU A 570 37.98 -10.73 18.05
N ARG A 571 36.99 -11.59 18.32
CA ARG A 571 36.15 -11.50 19.52
C ARG A 571 36.95 -11.62 20.81
N THR A 572 38.05 -12.37 20.78
CA THR A 572 38.92 -12.62 21.92
C THR A 572 40.15 -11.70 21.96
N ASP A 573 40.30 -10.85 20.94
CA ASP A 573 41.43 -9.89 20.91
C ASP A 573 41.20 -8.79 21.97
N PRO A 574 42.13 -8.56 22.89
CA PRO A 574 42.00 -7.55 23.95
C PRO A 574 41.69 -6.15 23.43
N ARG A 575 42.20 -5.80 22.24
CA ARG A 575 42.01 -4.49 21.61
C ARG A 575 40.57 -4.26 21.15
N MET A 576 39.77 -5.32 20.98
CA MET A 576 38.33 -5.23 20.69
C MET A 576 37.47 -5.10 21.93
N GLN A 577 38.04 -5.40 23.11
CA GLN A 577 37.35 -5.36 24.40
C GLN A 577 37.49 -4.01 25.10
N ASP A 578 38.57 -3.24 24.83
CA ASP A 578 38.80 -1.90 25.39
C ASP A 578 37.89 -0.86 24.74
N ARG A 579 36.67 -0.70 25.28
CA ARG A 579 35.84 0.47 25.08
C ARG A 579 36.15 1.49 26.18
N ARG A 580 37.14 2.35 25.94
CA ARG A 580 37.29 3.60 26.68
C ARG A 580 37.14 4.81 25.77
#